data_39b22da03f35c687f38b362c282f1ca1
#
_entry.id   39b22da03f35c687f38b362c282f1ca1
#
_cell.length_a   1.000
_cell.length_b   1.000
_cell.length_c   1.000
_cell.angle_alpha   90.00
_cell.angle_beta   90.00
_cell.angle_gamma   90.00
#
_symmetry.space_group_name_H-M   'P 1'
#
loop_
_entity.id
_entity.type
_entity.pdbx_description
1 polymer ?
#
loop_
_entity_poly.entity_id
_entity_poly.type
_entity_poly.pdbx_seq_one_letter_code
_entity_poly.pdbx_strand_id
1 'polypeptide(L)'
;MTEIEKNQKLQMCNLIPIDSIIKFIEQGSITLDEFITAGLDNSKVEEVLKKFKKVEIEIEEQNKAEEIKNQKTVHLDKILKGKILADEIKGLINKRAITFDDILDAGLPLKTVNALKYYCSTEKITRSYTIEQLPPMEEGRTDVYFVGLPGSGKSTMIAGLLNVAHKTGVLLPDPYHAAGVNFQTDLIQDLNRGVLPERTDVGSYNYIAASFNDTNDKRHPLNIVDVPGELYEKIQDNAEVDKFLRYINNKNKKVLIFVIDSLAHENNESISKFDQSVVFPNILQIFNANGVLEQTDAIYLVVNKFDTIKESKYSFDNRPNGDIALEFLNDEFLSLKNNCIAARKDTKNSIKIKVIPFSIGNLSYGSILNTLDRDFAKTILNQITKDSFVISGGANKIFN
;
A
#
# COMPACT_ATOMS: atom_id res chain seq x y z
N MET A 1 -42.54 -39.06 -28.31
CA MET A 1 -42.37 -40.50 -28.64
C MET A 1 -43.48 -41.27 -27.95
N THR A 2 -44.18 -42.15 -28.66
CA THR A 2 -45.25 -42.96 -28.07
C THR A 2 -44.65 -44.09 -27.21
N GLU A 3 -45.44 -44.64 -26.25
CA GLU A 3 -45.00 -45.73 -25.38
C GLU A 3 -44.66 -47.00 -26.16
N ILE A 4 -45.32 -47.20 -27.32
CA ILE A 4 -45.09 -48.27 -28.29
C ILE A 4 -43.71 -48.10 -28.95
N GLU A 5 -43.38 -46.95 -29.41
CA GLU A 5 -42.04 -46.64 -30.02
C GLU A 5 -40.91 -46.82 -29.03
N LYS A 6 -41.20 -46.52 -27.73
CA LYS A 6 -40.24 -46.64 -26.65
C LYS A 6 -39.94 -48.10 -26.34
N ASN A 7 -40.97 -48.93 -26.22
CA ASN A 7 -40.86 -50.37 -26.01
C ASN A 7 -40.14 -51.07 -27.19
N GLN A 8 -40.37 -50.66 -28.41
CA GLN A 8 -39.64 -51.17 -29.58
C GLN A 8 -38.17 -50.81 -29.51
N LYS A 9 -37.82 -49.62 -29.11
CA LYS A 9 -36.40 -49.18 -28.96
C LYS A 9 -35.72 -49.96 -27.82
N LEU A 10 -36.39 -50.24 -26.70
CA LEU A 10 -35.83 -51.02 -25.62
C LEU A 10 -35.55 -52.48 -26.08
N GLN A 11 -36.46 -53.10 -26.84
CA GLN A 11 -36.21 -54.43 -27.43
C GLN A 11 -35.06 -54.45 -28.39
N MET A 12 -34.86 -53.38 -29.20
CA MET A 12 -33.74 -53.22 -30.11
C MET A 12 -32.40 -53.10 -29.38
N CYS A 13 -32.37 -52.66 -28.11
CA CYS A 13 -31.14 -52.51 -27.33
C CYS A 13 -30.36 -53.85 -27.16
N ASN A 14 -31.00 -54.98 -27.24
CA ASN A 14 -30.33 -56.27 -27.26
C ASN A 14 -29.54 -56.58 -28.54
N LEU A 15 -29.91 -55.94 -29.66
CA LEU A 15 -29.38 -56.20 -31.00
C LEU A 15 -28.37 -55.15 -31.50
N ILE A 16 -28.34 -53.98 -30.89
CA ILE A 16 -27.49 -52.87 -31.34
C ILE A 16 -26.21 -52.72 -30.49
N PRO A 17 -25.14 -52.08 -31.06
CA PRO A 17 -23.94 -51.75 -30.31
C PRO A 17 -24.21 -50.85 -29.10
N ILE A 18 -23.40 -50.97 -28.05
CA ILE A 18 -23.50 -50.20 -26.82
C ILE A 18 -23.46 -48.72 -27.03
N ASP A 19 -22.59 -48.24 -27.95
CA ASP A 19 -22.49 -46.80 -28.27
C ASP A 19 -23.79 -46.21 -28.83
N SER A 20 -24.61 -47.05 -29.51
CA SER A 20 -25.93 -46.61 -29.99
C SER A 20 -26.96 -46.57 -28.86
N ILE A 21 -26.84 -47.45 -27.87
CA ILE A 21 -27.69 -47.43 -26.66
C ILE A 21 -27.39 -46.15 -25.82
N ILE A 22 -26.10 -45.83 -25.65
CA ILE A 22 -25.70 -44.60 -24.94
C ILE A 22 -26.29 -43.36 -25.63
N LYS A 23 -26.20 -43.28 -26.97
CA LYS A 23 -26.81 -42.18 -27.73
C LYS A 23 -28.33 -42.09 -27.53
N PHE A 24 -29.04 -43.20 -27.40
CA PHE A 24 -30.50 -43.15 -27.14
C PHE A 24 -30.80 -42.62 -25.74
N ILE A 25 -29.97 -42.92 -24.74
CA ILE A 25 -30.09 -42.41 -23.39
C ILE A 25 -29.77 -40.91 -23.38
N GLU A 26 -28.64 -40.48 -23.97
CA GLU A 26 -28.21 -39.06 -24.09
C GLU A 26 -29.25 -38.18 -24.82
N GLN A 27 -29.91 -38.73 -25.83
CA GLN A 27 -30.98 -38.03 -26.58
C GLN A 27 -32.34 -38.05 -25.85
N GLY A 28 -32.42 -38.63 -24.64
CA GLY A 28 -33.68 -38.73 -23.88
C GLY A 28 -34.73 -39.63 -24.56
N SER A 29 -34.31 -40.49 -25.50
CA SER A 29 -35.19 -41.43 -26.18
C SER A 29 -35.62 -42.57 -25.28
N ILE A 30 -34.77 -42.98 -24.35
CA ILE A 30 -34.98 -43.90 -23.24
C ILE A 30 -34.24 -43.35 -22.04
N THR A 31 -34.76 -43.62 -20.83
CA THR A 31 -34.02 -43.32 -19.61
C THR A 31 -33.11 -44.48 -19.21
N LEU A 32 -32.07 -44.19 -18.43
CA LEU A 32 -31.19 -45.22 -17.89
C LEU A 32 -31.95 -46.25 -17.03
N ASP A 33 -32.92 -45.79 -16.23
CA ASP A 33 -33.75 -46.65 -15.39
C ASP A 33 -34.66 -47.55 -16.22
N GLU A 34 -35.23 -47.04 -17.29
CA GLU A 34 -36.03 -47.84 -18.23
C GLU A 34 -35.21 -48.90 -18.95
N PHE A 35 -33.95 -48.57 -19.29
CA PHE A 35 -33.00 -49.51 -19.88
C PHE A 35 -32.65 -50.64 -18.88
N ILE A 36 -32.38 -50.31 -17.62
CA ILE A 36 -32.05 -51.28 -16.56
C ILE A 36 -33.23 -52.21 -16.26
N THR A 37 -34.44 -51.64 -16.25
CA THR A 37 -35.66 -52.39 -15.90
C THR A 37 -36.27 -53.21 -17.04
N ALA A 38 -35.74 -53.05 -18.28
CA ALA A 38 -36.28 -53.69 -19.47
C ALA A 38 -35.99 -55.20 -19.59
N GLY A 39 -35.35 -55.85 -18.61
CA GLY A 39 -35.05 -57.28 -18.62
C GLY A 39 -34.03 -57.72 -19.66
N LEU A 40 -33.08 -56.88 -20.00
CA LEU A 40 -32.00 -57.12 -20.96
C LEU A 40 -30.89 -58.00 -20.34
N ASP A 41 -29.99 -58.53 -21.19
CA ASP A 41 -28.83 -59.30 -20.73
C ASP A 41 -27.97 -58.49 -19.74
N ASN A 42 -27.79 -59.07 -18.54
CA ASN A 42 -27.08 -58.41 -17.40
C ASN A 42 -25.68 -57.97 -17.79
N SER A 43 -24.97 -58.73 -18.64
CA SER A 43 -23.61 -58.36 -19.08
C SER A 43 -23.64 -57.06 -19.92
N LYS A 44 -24.66 -56.89 -20.73
CA LYS A 44 -24.83 -55.70 -21.60
C LYS A 44 -25.26 -54.48 -20.78
N VAL A 45 -26.11 -54.70 -19.76
CA VAL A 45 -26.51 -53.63 -18.81
C VAL A 45 -25.28 -53.11 -18.03
N GLU A 46 -24.42 -54.02 -17.53
CA GLU A 46 -23.21 -53.64 -16.82
C GLU A 46 -22.23 -52.87 -17.71
N GLU A 47 -22.08 -53.27 -18.97
CA GLU A 47 -21.17 -52.59 -19.90
C GLU A 47 -21.70 -51.20 -20.29
N VAL A 48 -23.01 -51.03 -20.49
CA VAL A 48 -23.64 -49.73 -20.73
C VAL A 48 -23.47 -48.83 -19.52
N LEU A 49 -23.74 -49.33 -18.31
CA LEU A 49 -23.59 -48.58 -17.07
C LEU A 49 -22.15 -48.12 -16.87
N LYS A 50 -21.15 -48.99 -17.17
CA LYS A 50 -19.73 -48.64 -17.08
C LYS A 50 -19.33 -47.54 -18.05
N LYS A 51 -19.78 -47.63 -19.31
CA LYS A 51 -19.53 -46.61 -20.30
C LYS A 51 -20.26 -45.31 -20.01
N PHE A 52 -21.52 -45.37 -19.56
CA PHE A 52 -22.32 -44.21 -19.23
C PHE A 52 -21.70 -43.40 -18.07
N LYS A 53 -21.27 -44.08 -16.99
CA LYS A 53 -20.54 -43.46 -15.89
C LYS A 53 -19.24 -42.81 -16.34
N LYS A 54 -18.54 -43.41 -17.31
CA LYS A 54 -17.32 -42.78 -17.88
C LYS A 54 -17.64 -41.48 -18.63
N VAL A 55 -18.71 -41.47 -19.42
CA VAL A 55 -19.17 -40.26 -20.15
C VAL A 55 -19.64 -39.17 -19.18
N GLU A 56 -20.38 -39.54 -18.10
CA GLU A 56 -20.78 -38.57 -17.07
C GLU A 56 -19.55 -37.93 -16.40
N ILE A 57 -18.53 -38.68 -16.05
CA ILE A 57 -17.30 -38.18 -15.46
C ILE A 57 -16.57 -37.24 -16.44
N GLU A 58 -16.48 -37.60 -17.71
CA GLU A 58 -15.84 -36.77 -18.73
C GLU A 58 -16.59 -35.44 -18.95
N ILE A 59 -17.93 -35.46 -18.91
CA ILE A 59 -18.77 -34.23 -18.98
C ILE A 59 -18.61 -33.37 -17.73
N GLU A 60 -18.58 -33.96 -16.54
CA GLU A 60 -18.35 -33.22 -15.30
C GLU A 60 -16.96 -32.57 -15.28
N GLU A 61 -15.93 -33.28 -15.75
CA GLU A 61 -14.58 -32.74 -15.85
C GLU A 61 -14.51 -31.58 -16.87
N GLN A 62 -15.18 -31.70 -18.01
CA GLN A 62 -15.26 -30.63 -19.00
C GLN A 62 -16.00 -29.40 -18.46
N ASN A 63 -17.14 -29.59 -17.79
CA ASN A 63 -17.89 -28.51 -17.18
C ASN A 63 -17.08 -27.79 -16.09
N LYS A 64 -16.36 -28.53 -15.24
CA LYS A 64 -15.45 -27.96 -14.23
C LYS A 64 -14.30 -27.18 -14.88
N ALA A 65 -13.71 -27.72 -15.96
CA ALA A 65 -12.65 -27.04 -16.69
C ALA A 65 -13.13 -25.73 -17.33
N GLU A 66 -14.33 -25.73 -17.90
CA GLU A 66 -14.95 -24.54 -18.48
C GLU A 66 -15.29 -23.49 -17.40
N GLU A 67 -15.81 -23.91 -16.26
CA GLU A 67 -16.07 -23.01 -15.13
C GLU A 67 -14.76 -22.36 -14.61
N ILE A 68 -13.70 -23.13 -14.45
CA ILE A 68 -12.38 -22.61 -14.04
C ILE A 68 -11.87 -21.61 -15.07
N LYS A 69 -12.00 -21.89 -16.37
CA LYS A 69 -11.59 -21.01 -17.45
C LYS A 69 -12.38 -19.69 -17.42
N ASN A 70 -13.70 -19.75 -17.20
CA ASN A 70 -14.54 -18.58 -17.11
C ASN A 70 -14.20 -17.72 -15.89
N GLN A 71 -13.99 -18.32 -14.71
CA GLN A 71 -13.57 -17.60 -13.50
C GLN A 71 -12.20 -16.92 -13.71
N LYS A 72 -11.24 -17.61 -14.32
CA LYS A 72 -9.95 -17.05 -14.67
C LYS A 72 -10.06 -15.82 -15.57
N THR A 73 -10.91 -15.88 -16.59
CA THR A 73 -11.17 -14.75 -17.51
C THR A 73 -11.75 -13.55 -16.77
N VAL A 74 -12.68 -13.76 -15.83
CA VAL A 74 -13.25 -12.70 -15.00
C VAL A 74 -12.19 -12.04 -14.11
N HIS A 75 -11.28 -12.82 -13.52
CA HIS A 75 -10.19 -12.27 -12.70
C HIS A 75 -9.21 -11.43 -13.53
N LEU A 76 -8.83 -11.92 -14.71
CA LEU A 76 -7.95 -11.19 -15.63
C LEU A 76 -8.58 -9.88 -16.10
N ASP A 77 -9.87 -9.86 -16.42
CA ASP A 77 -10.60 -8.64 -16.80
C ASP A 77 -10.60 -7.59 -15.67
N LYS A 78 -10.80 -8.02 -14.40
CA LYS A 78 -10.71 -7.12 -13.24
C LYS A 78 -9.31 -6.55 -13.07
N ILE A 79 -8.26 -7.36 -13.29
CA ILE A 79 -6.87 -6.92 -13.22
C ILE A 79 -6.59 -5.90 -14.31
N LEU A 80 -6.93 -6.18 -15.55
CA LEU A 80 -6.72 -5.26 -16.68
C LEU A 80 -7.44 -3.92 -16.50
N LYS A 81 -8.60 -3.92 -15.87
CA LYS A 81 -9.38 -2.71 -15.58
C LYS A 81 -8.91 -2.00 -14.29
N GLY A 82 -7.93 -2.50 -13.58
CA GLY A 82 -7.47 -1.92 -12.32
C GLY A 82 -8.49 -1.96 -11.17
N LYS A 83 -9.49 -2.85 -11.27
CA LYS A 83 -10.61 -2.97 -10.30
C LYS A 83 -10.36 -3.99 -9.18
N ILE A 84 -9.10 -4.18 -8.82
CA ILE A 84 -8.66 -5.18 -7.84
C ILE A 84 -7.41 -4.65 -7.12
N LEU A 85 -7.21 -5.01 -5.88
CA LEU A 85 -6.03 -4.62 -5.11
C LEU A 85 -4.88 -5.65 -5.27
N ALA A 86 -3.65 -5.22 -5.03
CA ALA A 86 -2.47 -6.08 -5.12
C ALA A 86 -2.55 -7.29 -4.18
N ASP A 87 -3.12 -7.13 -2.98
CA ASP A 87 -3.34 -8.23 -2.03
C ASP A 87 -4.33 -9.27 -2.55
N GLU A 88 -5.37 -8.84 -3.23
CA GLU A 88 -6.33 -9.75 -3.86
C GLU A 88 -5.66 -10.53 -5.01
N ILE A 89 -4.82 -9.86 -5.81
CA ILE A 89 -4.02 -10.53 -6.86
C ILE A 89 -3.08 -11.56 -6.22
N LYS A 90 -2.39 -11.20 -5.12
CA LYS A 90 -1.54 -12.12 -4.35
C LYS A 90 -2.35 -13.34 -3.87
N GLY A 91 -3.57 -13.11 -3.38
CA GLY A 91 -4.49 -14.18 -2.98
C GLY A 91 -4.85 -15.13 -4.14
N LEU A 92 -5.14 -14.60 -5.33
CA LEU A 92 -5.44 -15.39 -6.53
C LEU A 92 -4.23 -16.23 -7.01
N ILE A 93 -3.03 -15.63 -6.99
CA ILE A 93 -1.78 -16.33 -7.32
C ILE A 93 -1.51 -17.47 -6.33
N ASN A 94 -1.63 -17.21 -5.03
CA ASN A 94 -1.40 -18.22 -3.99
C ASN A 94 -2.38 -19.39 -4.09
N LYS A 95 -3.64 -19.13 -4.47
CA LYS A 95 -4.66 -20.14 -4.74
C LYS A 95 -4.51 -20.84 -6.10
N ARG A 96 -3.52 -20.45 -6.90
CA ARG A 96 -3.31 -20.92 -8.27
C ARG A 96 -4.51 -20.71 -9.20
N ALA A 97 -5.35 -19.74 -8.89
CA ALA A 97 -6.48 -19.36 -9.75
C ALA A 97 -6.01 -18.66 -11.05
N ILE A 98 -4.90 -17.93 -10.96
CA ILE A 98 -4.19 -17.28 -12.07
C ILE A 98 -2.68 -17.40 -11.86
N THR A 99 -1.91 -17.22 -12.93
CA THR A 99 -0.45 -17.13 -12.91
C THR A 99 0.02 -15.77 -13.42
N PHE A 100 1.29 -15.42 -13.16
CA PHE A 100 1.88 -14.20 -13.73
C PHE A 100 1.97 -14.22 -15.25
N ASP A 101 2.13 -15.40 -15.84
CA ASP A 101 2.16 -15.56 -17.29
C ASP A 101 0.76 -15.28 -17.88
N ASP A 102 -0.31 -15.72 -17.20
CA ASP A 102 -1.67 -15.38 -17.60
C ASP A 102 -1.93 -13.87 -17.60
N ILE A 103 -1.41 -13.17 -16.59
CA ILE A 103 -1.54 -11.71 -16.48
C ILE A 103 -0.75 -11.02 -17.59
N LEU A 104 0.44 -11.54 -17.93
CA LEU A 104 1.28 -11.02 -19.00
C LEU A 104 0.63 -11.25 -20.38
N ASP A 105 0.14 -12.47 -20.61
CA ASP A 105 -0.55 -12.86 -21.85
C ASP A 105 -1.85 -12.09 -22.06
N ALA A 106 -2.51 -11.71 -20.96
CA ALA A 106 -3.69 -10.82 -21.00
C ALA A 106 -3.35 -9.37 -21.38
N GLY A 107 -2.06 -8.99 -21.47
CA GLY A 107 -1.60 -7.71 -21.99
C GLY A 107 -1.18 -6.69 -20.94
N LEU A 108 -1.00 -7.09 -19.66
CA LEU A 108 -0.45 -6.19 -18.68
C LEU A 108 1.03 -5.87 -18.97
N PRO A 109 1.48 -4.60 -18.83
CA PRO A 109 2.87 -4.24 -19.09
C PRO A 109 3.86 -5.06 -18.25
N LEU A 110 4.94 -5.55 -18.83
CA LEU A 110 5.96 -6.37 -18.16
C LEU A 110 6.50 -5.71 -16.89
N LYS A 111 6.67 -4.38 -16.90
CA LYS A 111 7.11 -3.61 -15.72
C LYS A 111 6.15 -3.81 -14.54
N THR A 112 4.84 -3.72 -14.79
CA THR A 112 3.78 -3.90 -13.78
C THR A 112 3.73 -5.35 -13.29
N VAL A 113 3.85 -6.32 -14.22
CA VAL A 113 3.93 -7.75 -13.84
C VAL A 113 5.14 -8.04 -12.97
N ASN A 114 6.30 -7.45 -13.26
CA ASN A 114 7.51 -7.60 -12.44
C ASN A 114 7.35 -6.98 -11.05
N ALA A 115 6.69 -5.83 -10.96
CA ALA A 115 6.36 -5.21 -9.67
C ALA A 115 5.39 -6.09 -8.85
N LEU A 116 4.36 -6.65 -9.49
CA LEU A 116 3.46 -7.61 -8.85
C LEU A 116 4.19 -8.89 -8.41
N LYS A 117 5.10 -9.44 -9.23
CA LYS A 117 5.95 -10.59 -8.84
C LYS A 117 6.75 -10.26 -7.58
N TYR A 118 7.40 -9.10 -7.54
CA TYR A 118 8.15 -8.65 -6.37
C TYR A 118 7.24 -8.49 -5.15
N TYR A 119 6.10 -7.81 -5.29
CA TYR A 119 5.10 -7.65 -4.22
C TYR A 119 4.64 -8.99 -3.64
N CYS A 120 4.35 -9.97 -4.49
CA CYS A 120 3.86 -11.27 -4.07
C CYS A 120 4.93 -12.16 -3.42
N SER A 121 6.20 -12.02 -3.84
CA SER A 121 7.31 -12.90 -3.40
C SER A 121 8.02 -12.41 -2.15
N THR A 122 7.83 -11.14 -1.75
CA THR A 122 8.60 -10.55 -0.66
C THR A 122 7.93 -10.87 0.68
N GLU A 123 8.54 -11.72 1.48
CA GLU A 123 8.34 -11.77 2.93
C GLU A 123 9.26 -10.72 3.54
N LYS A 124 8.69 -9.58 3.93
CA LYS A 124 9.48 -8.49 4.52
C LYS A 124 9.69 -8.78 6.00
N ILE A 125 10.96 -8.98 6.37
CA ILE A 125 11.36 -8.97 7.76
C ILE A 125 11.54 -7.50 8.16
N THR A 126 10.48 -6.86 8.61
CA THR A 126 10.53 -5.49 9.12
C THR A 126 11.31 -5.51 10.44
N ARG A 127 12.53 -4.99 10.42
CA ARG A 127 13.32 -4.75 11.64
C ARG A 127 12.89 -3.40 12.22
N SER A 128 11.79 -3.41 12.96
CA SER A 128 11.29 -2.24 13.68
C SER A 128 11.73 -2.28 15.14
N TYR A 129 11.67 -1.14 15.79
CA TYR A 129 11.93 -0.98 17.21
C TYR A 129 10.61 -0.85 17.98
N THR A 130 10.58 -1.34 19.22
CA THR A 130 9.60 -0.82 20.19
C THR A 130 10.09 0.54 20.69
N ILE A 131 9.23 1.30 21.38
CA ILE A 131 9.62 2.62 21.91
C ILE A 131 10.81 2.52 22.87
N GLU A 132 10.95 1.41 23.62
CA GLU A 132 12.06 1.16 24.53
C GLU A 132 13.38 0.81 23.84
N GLN A 133 13.27 0.29 22.62
CA GLN A 133 14.42 -0.14 21.82
C GLN A 133 14.92 0.96 20.88
N LEU A 134 14.19 2.06 20.75
CA LEU A 134 14.65 3.18 19.93
C LEU A 134 16.04 3.64 20.39
N PRO A 135 16.99 3.83 19.46
CA PRO A 135 18.29 4.34 19.80
C PRO A 135 18.16 5.76 20.38
N PRO A 136 19.02 6.13 21.33
CA PRO A 136 19.05 7.48 21.85
C PRO A 136 19.32 8.47 20.72
N MET A 137 18.65 9.61 20.76
CA MET A 137 18.88 10.66 19.78
C MET A 137 20.27 11.26 19.94
N GLU A 138 21.07 11.18 18.87
CA GLU A 138 22.38 11.83 18.83
C GLU A 138 22.23 13.35 18.82
N GLU A 139 22.97 14.04 19.68
CA GLU A 139 22.99 15.51 19.71
C GLU A 139 23.67 16.08 18.43
N GLY A 140 23.26 17.28 18.04
CA GLY A 140 23.82 17.96 16.86
C GLY A 140 23.23 17.52 15.52
N ARG A 141 22.10 16.85 15.55
CA ARG A 141 21.28 16.50 14.38
C ARG A 141 19.97 17.29 14.41
N THR A 142 19.24 17.30 13.30
CA THR A 142 17.84 17.73 13.28
C THR A 142 16.94 16.48 13.28
N ASP A 143 16.02 16.42 14.22
CA ASP A 143 15.06 15.33 14.30
C ASP A 143 13.86 15.64 13.42
N VAL A 144 13.55 14.74 12.49
CA VAL A 144 12.40 14.84 11.57
C VAL A 144 11.37 13.80 11.96
N TYR A 145 10.22 14.24 12.43
CA TYR A 145 9.11 13.39 12.82
C TYR A 145 7.96 13.48 11.85
N PHE A 146 7.47 12.34 11.39
CA PHE A 146 6.27 12.25 10.57
C PHE A 146 5.06 11.98 11.43
N VAL A 147 4.19 12.97 11.55
CA VAL A 147 2.95 12.94 12.31
C VAL A 147 1.80 12.66 11.37
N GLY A 148 1.03 11.61 11.61
CA GLY A 148 -0.09 11.27 10.73
C GLY A 148 -0.80 10.00 11.18
N LEU A 149 -2.08 9.91 10.88
CA LEU A 149 -2.91 8.75 11.20
C LEU A 149 -2.51 7.51 10.38
N PRO A 150 -2.99 6.32 10.75
CA PRO A 150 -2.79 5.11 9.96
C PRO A 150 -3.28 5.30 8.52
N GLY A 151 -2.50 4.83 7.55
CA GLY A 151 -2.84 4.96 6.13
C GLY A 151 -2.64 6.35 5.51
N SER A 152 -2.21 7.36 6.28
CA SER A 152 -1.94 8.71 5.73
C SER A 152 -0.77 8.77 4.75
N GLY A 153 0.04 7.72 4.62
CA GLY A 153 1.16 7.62 3.67
C GLY A 153 2.50 8.12 4.21
N LYS A 154 2.72 8.14 5.53
CA LYS A 154 4.00 8.52 6.15
C LYS A 154 5.19 7.74 5.58
N SER A 155 5.17 6.42 5.70
CA SER A 155 6.27 5.54 5.24
C SER A 155 6.47 5.65 3.73
N THR A 156 5.39 5.81 2.95
CA THR A 156 5.44 6.08 1.51
C THR A 156 6.15 7.40 1.21
N MET A 157 5.86 8.45 1.99
CA MET A 157 6.52 9.75 1.84
C MET A 157 8.01 9.64 2.17
N ILE A 158 8.37 9.01 3.31
CA ILE A 158 9.76 8.75 3.70
C ILE A 158 10.50 8.01 2.58
N ALA A 159 9.90 6.95 2.04
CA ALA A 159 10.47 6.20 0.93
C ALA A 159 10.71 7.08 -0.31
N GLY A 160 9.74 7.92 -0.68
CA GLY A 160 9.86 8.88 -1.77
C GLY A 160 11.02 9.85 -1.57
N LEU A 161 11.15 10.43 -0.39
CA LEU A 161 12.23 11.34 -0.02
C LEU A 161 13.60 10.65 -0.11
N LEU A 162 13.73 9.47 0.49
CA LEU A 162 14.98 8.71 0.50
C LEU A 162 15.37 8.22 -0.90
N ASN A 163 14.41 7.77 -1.71
CA ASN A 163 14.66 7.36 -3.09
C ASN A 163 15.19 8.51 -3.94
N VAL A 164 14.59 9.69 -3.82
CA VAL A 164 15.04 10.89 -4.56
C VAL A 164 16.41 11.32 -4.06
N ALA A 165 16.62 11.39 -2.74
CA ALA A 165 17.90 11.78 -2.16
C ALA A 165 19.04 10.80 -2.54
N HIS A 166 18.75 9.51 -2.60
CA HIS A 166 19.68 8.47 -3.07
C HIS A 166 20.03 8.67 -4.56
N LYS A 167 19.02 8.83 -5.41
CA LYS A 167 19.22 8.99 -6.87
C LYS A 167 19.93 10.28 -7.25
N THR A 168 19.82 11.31 -6.44
CA THR A 168 20.54 12.59 -6.64
C THR A 168 21.92 12.61 -5.99
N GLY A 169 22.30 11.56 -5.27
CA GLY A 169 23.61 11.44 -4.62
C GLY A 169 23.77 12.32 -3.38
N VAL A 170 22.67 12.92 -2.87
CA VAL A 170 22.75 13.81 -1.69
C VAL A 170 22.59 13.06 -0.37
N LEU A 171 22.18 11.80 -0.40
CA LEU A 171 21.96 10.96 0.78
C LEU A 171 23.25 10.28 1.23
N LEU A 172 23.65 10.50 2.46
CA LEU A 172 24.77 9.83 3.13
C LEU A 172 24.21 9.03 4.34
N PRO A 173 24.06 7.69 4.22
CA PRO A 173 23.65 6.86 5.34
C PRO A 173 24.66 6.90 6.47
N ASP A 174 24.20 6.78 7.72
CA ASP A 174 25.07 6.63 8.87
C ASP A 174 25.35 5.14 9.11
N PRO A 175 26.60 4.67 8.87
CA PRO A 175 26.94 3.24 8.96
C PRO A 175 26.88 2.70 10.39
N TYR A 176 26.87 3.56 11.41
CA TYR A 176 26.82 3.13 12.82
C TYR A 176 25.40 2.72 13.24
N HIS A 177 24.38 3.01 12.43
CA HIS A 177 22.99 2.64 12.67
C HIS A 177 22.49 1.60 11.64
N ALA A 178 23.04 0.39 11.71
CA ALA A 178 22.80 -0.67 10.72
C ALA A 178 21.32 -0.99 10.47
N ALA A 179 20.48 -1.00 11.51
CA ALA A 179 19.05 -1.25 11.34
C ALA A 179 18.35 -0.13 10.54
N GLY A 180 18.73 1.12 10.80
CA GLY A 180 18.23 2.27 10.02
C GLY A 180 18.71 2.25 8.57
N VAL A 181 19.97 1.85 8.31
CA VAL A 181 20.51 1.68 6.95
C VAL A 181 19.75 0.58 6.20
N ASN A 182 19.45 -0.54 6.86
CA ASN A 182 18.68 -1.63 6.25
C ASN A 182 17.27 -1.15 5.90
N PHE A 183 16.57 -0.53 6.85
CA PHE A 183 15.22 0.00 6.60
C PHE A 183 15.20 1.02 5.45
N GLN A 184 16.16 1.96 5.44
CA GLN A 184 16.33 2.91 4.35
C GLN A 184 16.55 2.20 3.01
N THR A 185 17.40 1.16 2.99
CA THR A 185 17.70 0.39 1.78
C THR A 185 16.46 -0.33 1.27
N ASP A 186 15.69 -0.94 2.17
CA ASP A 186 14.44 -1.64 1.83
C ASP A 186 13.42 -0.68 1.21
N LEU A 187 13.22 0.50 1.81
CA LEU A 187 12.32 1.52 1.27
C LEU A 187 12.74 2.00 -0.14
N ILE A 188 14.03 2.21 -0.36
CA ILE A 188 14.58 2.61 -1.67
C ILE A 188 14.39 1.49 -2.69
N GLN A 189 14.65 0.24 -2.30
CA GLN A 189 14.50 -0.92 -3.19
C GLN A 189 13.06 -1.15 -3.58
N ASP A 190 12.11 -1.06 -2.64
CA ASP A 190 10.69 -1.19 -2.92
C ASP A 190 10.25 -0.22 -4.02
N LEU A 191 10.55 1.06 -3.86
CA LEU A 191 10.20 2.07 -4.88
C LEU A 191 10.92 1.85 -6.21
N ASN A 192 12.18 1.38 -6.19
CA ASN A 192 12.90 1.03 -7.42
C ASN A 192 12.28 -0.17 -8.13
N ARG A 193 11.66 -1.09 -7.39
CA ARG A 193 10.92 -2.23 -7.93
C ARG A 193 9.49 -1.89 -8.33
N GLY A 194 9.05 -0.65 -8.09
CA GLY A 194 7.70 -0.18 -8.40
C GLY A 194 6.65 -0.65 -7.39
N VAL A 195 7.03 -0.81 -6.12
CA VAL A 195 6.14 -1.23 -5.05
C VAL A 195 6.18 -0.19 -3.93
N LEU A 196 5.03 0.14 -3.34
CA LEU A 196 4.98 0.97 -2.14
C LEU A 196 5.46 0.18 -0.91
N PRO A 197 6.06 0.86 0.09
CA PRO A 197 6.36 0.22 1.37
C PRO A 197 5.09 -0.33 2.01
N GLU A 198 5.25 -1.41 2.75
CA GLU A 198 4.19 -1.94 3.59
C GLU A 198 3.83 -0.95 4.72
N ARG A 199 2.64 -1.13 5.26
CA ARG A 199 2.19 -0.35 6.41
C ARG A 199 3.09 -0.65 7.61
N THR A 200 3.44 0.38 8.37
CA THR A 200 4.15 0.22 9.65
C THR A 200 3.24 -0.52 10.63
N ASP A 201 3.75 -1.58 11.24
CA ASP A 201 3.01 -2.38 12.21
C ASP A 201 2.69 -1.55 13.47
N VAL A 202 1.59 -1.91 14.14
CA VAL A 202 1.18 -1.28 15.40
C VAL A 202 2.28 -1.44 16.45
N GLY A 203 2.66 -0.34 17.12
CA GLY A 203 3.71 -0.34 18.13
C GLY A 203 5.14 -0.45 17.58
N SER A 204 5.30 -0.39 16.24
CA SER A 204 6.59 -0.46 15.56
C SER A 204 7.09 0.94 15.18
N TYR A 205 8.32 1.24 15.54
CA TYR A 205 9.01 2.48 15.20
C TYR A 205 10.18 2.19 14.28
N ASN A 206 10.42 3.07 13.31
CA ASN A 206 11.61 3.01 12.50
C ASN A 206 12.45 4.27 12.70
N TYR A 207 13.75 4.08 12.83
CA TYR A 207 14.73 5.15 13.04
C TYR A 207 15.78 5.10 11.94
N ILE A 208 16.02 6.23 11.29
CA ILE A 208 17.05 6.38 10.27
C ILE A 208 17.94 7.55 10.66
N ALA A 209 19.23 7.27 10.87
CA ALA A 209 20.25 8.29 10.95
C ALA A 209 20.88 8.46 9.56
N ALA A 210 20.88 9.68 9.05
CA ALA A 210 21.43 10.00 7.75
C ALA A 210 21.93 11.46 7.71
N SER A 211 22.68 11.80 6.68
CA SER A 211 22.99 13.20 6.38
C SER A 211 22.59 13.50 4.95
N PHE A 212 22.12 14.71 4.70
CA PHE A 212 21.87 15.19 3.35
C PHE A 212 22.87 16.31 3.01
N ASN A 213 23.44 16.26 1.83
CA ASN A 213 24.22 17.36 1.30
C ASN A 213 23.30 18.33 0.55
N ASP A 214 23.44 19.62 0.79
CA ASP A 214 22.78 20.64 -0.01
C ASP A 214 23.55 20.95 -1.31
N THR A 215 23.03 21.85 -2.11
CA THR A 215 23.66 22.28 -3.36
C THR A 215 24.99 23.01 -3.18
N ASN A 216 25.37 23.38 -1.96
CA ASN A 216 26.62 24.02 -1.59
C ASN A 216 27.55 23.05 -0.85
N ASP A 217 27.33 21.75 -0.97
CA ASP A 217 28.06 20.68 -0.30
C ASP A 217 28.07 20.78 1.25
N LYS A 218 27.10 21.51 1.82
CA LYS A 218 26.93 21.55 3.26
C LYS A 218 26.18 20.31 3.74
N ARG A 219 26.66 19.75 4.83
CA ARG A 219 26.12 18.53 5.41
C ARG A 219 25.04 18.84 6.45
N HIS A 220 23.89 18.23 6.28
CA HIS A 220 22.73 18.32 7.17
C HIS A 220 22.48 16.98 7.84
N PRO A 221 22.97 16.74 9.06
CA PRO A 221 22.72 15.50 9.76
C PRO A 221 21.30 15.45 10.29
N LEU A 222 20.59 14.35 10.01
CA LEU A 222 19.19 14.16 10.34
C LEU A 222 18.97 12.83 11.08
N ASN A 223 18.03 12.84 12.01
CA ASN A 223 17.35 11.67 12.53
C ASN A 223 15.94 11.67 11.96
N ILE A 224 15.56 10.63 11.23
CA ILE A 224 14.20 10.48 10.71
C ILE A 224 13.52 9.38 11.52
N VAL A 225 12.38 9.69 12.11
CA VAL A 225 11.60 8.74 12.90
C VAL A 225 10.24 8.53 12.25
N ASP A 226 9.98 7.30 11.83
CA ASP A 226 8.67 6.85 11.39
C ASP A 226 7.92 6.29 12.60
N VAL A 227 6.84 6.95 12.97
CA VAL A 227 6.04 6.66 14.16
C VAL A 227 4.74 5.97 13.72
N PRO A 228 4.32 4.89 14.41
CA PRO A 228 3.04 4.23 14.08
C PRO A 228 1.87 5.22 14.22
N GLY A 229 0.98 5.22 13.23
CA GLY A 229 -0.14 6.16 13.21
C GLY A 229 -1.11 5.96 14.36
N GLU A 230 -1.22 4.75 14.84
CA GLU A 230 -2.08 4.32 15.95
C GLU A 230 -1.69 4.98 17.29
N LEU A 231 -0.42 5.39 17.43
CA LEU A 231 0.01 6.17 18.61
C LEU A 231 -0.76 7.49 18.70
N TYR A 232 -0.99 8.12 17.57
CA TYR A 232 -1.68 9.41 17.50
C TYR A 232 -3.20 9.31 17.71
N GLU A 233 -3.80 8.15 17.40
CA GLU A 233 -5.21 7.88 17.71
C GLU A 233 -5.47 7.77 19.22
N LYS A 234 -4.47 7.28 19.97
CA LYS A 234 -4.56 6.98 21.42
C LYS A 234 -3.83 8.00 22.28
N ILE A 235 -3.55 9.19 21.76
CA ILE A 235 -2.61 10.15 22.38
C ILE A 235 -3.05 10.65 23.77
N GLN A 236 -4.29 10.46 24.17
CA GLN A 236 -4.82 10.99 25.42
C GLN A 236 -4.63 10.07 26.65
N ASP A 237 -4.42 8.75 26.49
CA ASP A 237 -4.51 7.80 27.62
C ASP A 237 -3.55 6.59 27.55
N ASN A 238 -2.35 6.72 26.98
CA ASN A 238 -1.48 5.56 26.80
C ASN A 238 -0.07 5.79 27.39
N ALA A 239 0.41 4.85 28.22
CA ALA A 239 1.78 4.85 28.74
C ALA A 239 2.87 4.84 27.65
N GLU A 240 2.57 4.33 26.45
CA GLU A 240 3.43 4.39 25.28
C GLU A 240 3.57 5.84 24.77
N VAL A 241 2.50 6.61 24.81
CA VAL A 241 2.50 8.04 24.46
C VAL A 241 3.42 8.83 25.39
N ASP A 242 3.38 8.56 26.71
CA ASP A 242 4.26 9.23 27.66
C ASP A 242 5.74 8.91 27.40
N LYS A 243 6.06 7.68 27.00
CA LYS A 243 7.42 7.30 26.63
C LYS A 243 7.85 8.01 25.35
N PHE A 244 6.97 8.07 24.35
CA PHE A 244 7.21 8.78 23.11
C PHE A 244 7.40 10.29 23.35
N LEU A 245 6.58 10.91 24.17
CA LEU A 245 6.72 12.33 24.53
C LEU A 245 8.06 12.61 25.21
N ARG A 246 8.53 11.72 26.09
CA ARG A 246 9.87 11.84 26.68
C ARG A 246 10.99 11.65 25.64
N TYR A 247 10.79 10.76 24.68
CA TYR A 247 11.76 10.52 23.62
C TYR A 247 11.85 11.70 22.64
N ILE A 248 10.71 12.22 22.20
CA ILE A 248 10.69 13.38 21.28
C ILE A 248 11.16 14.68 21.97
N ASN A 249 10.97 14.81 23.28
CA ASN A 249 11.37 16.00 24.03
C ASN A 249 12.86 15.99 24.39
N ASN A 250 13.73 15.68 23.43
CA ASN A 250 15.18 15.80 23.50
C ASN A 250 15.65 17.20 23.08
N LYS A 251 16.94 17.49 23.22
CA LYS A 251 17.51 18.83 22.97
C LYS A 251 17.70 19.17 21.49
N ASN A 252 17.58 18.20 20.57
CA ASN A 252 17.76 18.46 19.16
C ASN A 252 16.67 19.37 18.61
N LYS A 253 17.02 20.15 17.61
CA LYS A 253 16.06 20.90 16.81
C LYS A 253 15.16 19.95 16.03
N LYS A 254 13.91 20.32 15.86
CA LYS A 254 12.89 19.44 15.25
C LYS A 254 12.22 20.08 14.05
N VAL A 255 11.94 19.20 13.08
CA VAL A 255 11.00 19.44 11.99
C VAL A 255 9.84 18.47 12.14
N LEU A 256 8.65 18.98 12.38
CA LEU A 256 7.43 18.19 12.50
C LEU A 256 6.68 18.23 11.17
N ILE A 257 6.46 17.07 10.57
CA ILE A 257 5.78 16.92 9.27
C ILE A 257 4.41 16.28 9.51
N PHE A 258 3.36 17.09 9.50
CA PHE A 258 1.98 16.59 9.58
C PHE A 258 1.56 16.12 8.20
N VAL A 259 1.37 14.80 8.05
CA VAL A 259 0.98 14.14 6.80
C VAL A 259 -0.54 14.05 6.78
N ILE A 260 -1.15 14.97 6.04
CA ILE A 260 -2.61 15.11 5.91
C ILE A 260 -3.06 14.24 4.75
N ASP A 261 -3.89 13.24 5.02
CA ASP A 261 -4.52 12.41 4.00
C ASP A 261 -5.69 13.16 3.38
N SER A 262 -5.52 13.64 2.15
CA SER A 262 -6.55 14.40 1.45
C SER A 262 -7.80 13.58 1.11
N LEU A 263 -7.70 12.25 1.04
CA LEU A 263 -8.79 11.34 0.73
C LEU A 263 -9.61 10.93 1.94
N ALA A 264 -9.12 11.13 3.16
CA ALA A 264 -9.81 10.70 4.37
C ALA A 264 -11.18 11.39 4.56
N HIS A 265 -11.40 12.53 3.88
CA HIS A 265 -12.69 13.23 3.91
C HIS A 265 -13.72 12.69 2.92
N GLU A 266 -13.29 12.04 1.83
CA GLU A 266 -14.20 11.59 0.77
C GLU A 266 -14.87 10.24 1.08
N ASN A 267 -14.21 9.40 1.89
CA ASN A 267 -14.68 8.03 2.15
C ASN A 267 -15.47 7.93 3.45
N ASN A 268 -16.79 8.00 3.40
CA ASN A 268 -17.70 7.96 4.57
C ASN A 268 -17.79 6.61 5.32
N GLU A 269 -16.96 5.59 5.02
CA GLU A 269 -17.21 4.22 5.49
C GLU A 269 -16.20 3.63 6.49
N SER A 270 -15.10 4.29 6.84
CA SER A 270 -14.15 3.71 7.79
C SER A 270 -14.10 4.45 9.12
N ILE A 271 -14.13 3.67 10.19
CA ILE A 271 -14.01 4.08 11.61
C ILE A 271 -12.66 4.77 11.93
N SER A 272 -11.66 4.63 11.06
CA SER A 272 -10.37 5.34 11.13
C SER A 272 -10.44 6.83 10.80
N LYS A 273 -11.61 7.34 10.54
CA LYS A 273 -11.92 8.78 10.42
C LYS A 273 -12.09 9.45 11.77
N PHE A 274 -11.18 9.21 12.64
CA PHE A 274 -10.84 10.29 13.50
C PHE A 274 -10.57 11.48 12.59
N ASP A 275 -11.44 12.43 12.68
CA ASP A 275 -11.37 13.64 11.92
C ASP A 275 -9.96 14.22 12.13
N GLN A 276 -9.11 14.12 11.12
CA GLN A 276 -7.75 14.66 11.17
C GLN A 276 -7.78 16.12 11.62
N SER A 277 -8.88 16.83 11.32
CA SER A 277 -9.11 18.22 11.73
C SER A 277 -9.23 18.39 13.24
N VAL A 278 -9.55 17.34 13.98
CA VAL A 278 -9.62 17.32 15.45
C VAL A 278 -8.35 16.72 16.05
N VAL A 279 -7.87 15.62 15.51
CA VAL A 279 -6.72 14.88 16.07
C VAL A 279 -5.43 15.70 15.96
N PHE A 280 -5.14 16.31 14.83
CA PHE A 280 -3.90 17.05 14.65
C PHE A 280 -3.78 18.31 15.53
N PRO A 281 -4.80 19.14 15.71
CA PRO A 281 -4.77 20.20 16.74
C PRO A 281 -4.51 19.66 18.15
N ASN A 282 -5.12 18.54 18.54
CA ASN A 282 -4.89 17.93 19.85
C ASN A 282 -3.44 17.47 20.03
N ILE A 283 -2.85 16.80 19.01
CA ILE A 283 -1.43 16.43 19.00
C ILE A 283 -0.55 17.65 19.20
N LEU A 284 -0.83 18.72 18.47
CA LEU A 284 -0.06 19.97 18.56
C LEU A 284 -0.14 20.59 19.96
N GLN A 285 -1.33 20.58 20.59
CA GLN A 285 -1.50 21.06 21.97
C GLN A 285 -0.73 20.21 22.97
N ILE A 286 -0.74 18.87 22.82
CA ILE A 286 0.02 17.96 23.67
C ILE A 286 1.52 18.20 23.50
N PHE A 287 2.02 18.39 22.28
CA PHE A 287 3.42 18.73 22.02
C PHE A 287 3.79 20.08 22.65
N ASN A 288 2.90 21.07 22.60
CA ASN A 288 3.11 22.35 23.25
C ASN A 288 3.18 22.21 24.79
N ALA A 289 2.21 21.52 25.38
CA ALA A 289 2.14 21.30 26.82
C ALA A 289 3.34 20.53 27.39
N ASN A 290 3.96 19.66 26.57
CA ASN A 290 5.14 18.88 26.94
C ASN A 290 6.47 19.51 26.51
N GLY A 291 6.49 20.76 26.03
CA GLY A 291 7.72 21.49 25.70
C GLY A 291 8.39 21.07 24.39
N VAL A 292 7.79 20.17 23.60
CA VAL A 292 8.35 19.72 22.31
C VAL A 292 8.49 20.89 21.33
N LEU A 293 7.53 21.81 21.33
CA LEU A 293 7.53 22.95 20.42
C LEU A 293 8.61 23.98 20.73
N GLU A 294 9.14 24.02 21.95
CA GLU A 294 10.29 24.89 22.31
C GLU A 294 11.58 24.50 21.56
N GLN A 295 11.67 23.26 21.08
CA GLN A 295 12.77 22.75 20.28
C GLN A 295 12.39 22.57 18.80
N THR A 296 11.21 23.03 18.38
CA THR A 296 10.72 22.88 17.00
C THR A 296 11.08 24.11 16.17
N ASP A 297 11.83 23.92 15.08
CA ASP A 297 12.21 24.98 14.15
C ASP A 297 11.18 25.13 13.02
N ALA A 298 10.54 24.03 12.62
CA ALA A 298 9.57 24.06 11.52
C ALA A 298 8.44 23.04 11.71
N ILE A 299 7.25 23.44 11.23
CA ILE A 299 6.08 22.58 11.08
C ILE A 299 5.67 22.60 9.62
N TYR A 300 5.66 21.43 8.97
CA TYR A 300 5.13 21.29 7.64
C TYR A 300 3.76 20.63 7.67
N LEU A 301 2.80 21.28 7.06
CA LEU A 301 1.46 20.76 6.81
C LEU A 301 1.48 20.20 5.39
N VAL A 302 1.69 18.90 5.26
CA VAL A 302 1.84 18.26 3.96
C VAL A 302 0.52 17.65 3.53
N VAL A 303 -0.08 18.23 2.49
CA VAL A 303 -1.29 17.70 1.84
C VAL A 303 -0.86 16.54 0.96
N ASN A 304 -1.02 15.32 1.47
CA ASN A 304 -0.63 14.09 0.78
C ASN A 304 -1.75 13.56 -0.12
N LYS A 305 -1.41 12.69 -1.08
CA LYS A 305 -2.29 12.22 -2.16
C LYS A 305 -2.85 13.41 -2.97
N PHE A 306 -2.02 14.43 -3.12
CA PHE A 306 -2.41 15.70 -3.72
C PHE A 306 -2.86 15.56 -5.19
N ASP A 307 -2.31 14.61 -5.93
CA ASP A 307 -2.74 14.24 -7.29
C ASP A 307 -4.23 13.98 -7.36
N THR A 308 -4.78 13.24 -6.41
CA THR A 308 -6.20 12.89 -6.40
C THR A 308 -7.10 14.10 -6.20
N ILE A 309 -6.80 14.98 -5.23
CA ILE A 309 -7.62 16.21 -5.06
C ILE A 309 -7.45 17.18 -6.22
N LYS A 310 -6.26 17.21 -6.84
CA LYS A 310 -6.05 18.02 -8.01
C LYS A 310 -6.87 17.53 -9.21
N GLU A 311 -6.97 16.22 -9.41
CA GLU A 311 -7.75 15.63 -10.49
C GLU A 311 -9.26 15.73 -10.24
N SER A 312 -9.73 15.59 -9.00
CA SER A 312 -11.16 15.62 -8.66
C SER A 312 -11.68 17.04 -8.46
N LYS A 313 -11.14 17.76 -7.44
CA LYS A 313 -11.70 19.06 -7.00
C LYS A 313 -11.12 20.25 -7.77
N TYR A 314 -9.87 20.15 -8.24
CA TYR A 314 -9.11 21.26 -8.84
C TYR A 314 -8.61 20.97 -10.26
N SER A 315 -9.31 20.12 -11.02
CA SER A 315 -8.87 19.66 -12.37
C SER A 315 -8.66 20.77 -13.38
N PHE A 316 -9.40 21.87 -13.26
CA PHE A 316 -9.28 23.04 -14.14
C PHE A 316 -8.48 24.20 -13.52
N ASP A 317 -7.92 24.00 -12.33
CA ASP A 317 -7.16 25.03 -11.62
C ASP A 317 -5.69 25.01 -12.06
N ASN A 318 -5.24 26.10 -12.70
CA ASN A 318 -3.88 26.23 -13.20
C ASN A 318 -2.94 26.99 -12.25
N ARG A 319 -3.39 27.33 -11.04
CA ARG A 319 -2.53 27.96 -10.03
C ARG A 319 -1.40 27.01 -9.62
N PRO A 320 -0.32 27.53 -9.02
CA PRO A 320 0.73 26.71 -8.43
C PRO A 320 0.17 25.71 -7.42
N ASN A 321 0.69 24.48 -7.43
CA ASN A 321 0.23 23.42 -6.53
C ASN A 321 0.25 23.80 -5.04
N GLY A 322 1.20 24.66 -4.63
CA GLY A 322 1.26 25.19 -3.27
C GLY A 322 0.07 26.06 -2.89
N ASP A 323 -0.44 26.87 -3.82
CA ASP A 323 -1.60 27.74 -3.58
C ASP A 323 -2.89 26.91 -3.47
N ILE A 324 -3.02 25.87 -4.31
CA ILE A 324 -4.13 24.91 -4.25
C ILE A 324 -4.10 24.13 -2.92
N ALA A 325 -2.92 23.66 -2.50
CA ALA A 325 -2.78 22.95 -1.23
C ALA A 325 -3.10 23.86 -0.03
N LEU A 326 -2.74 25.13 -0.10
CA LEU A 326 -3.07 26.11 0.92
C LEU A 326 -4.58 26.39 0.97
N GLU A 327 -5.26 26.47 -0.16
CA GLU A 327 -6.71 26.63 -0.22
C GLU A 327 -7.40 25.40 0.37
N PHE A 328 -7.04 24.20 -0.07
CA PHE A 328 -7.54 22.96 0.51
C PHE A 328 -7.38 22.91 2.04
N LEU A 329 -6.20 23.30 2.53
CA LEU A 329 -5.95 23.37 3.97
C LEU A 329 -6.84 24.41 4.69
N ASN A 330 -7.11 25.54 4.07
CA ASN A 330 -7.99 26.56 4.64
C ASN A 330 -9.45 26.09 4.68
N ASP A 331 -9.89 25.33 3.68
CA ASP A 331 -11.26 24.85 3.60
C ASP A 331 -11.51 23.72 4.61
N GLU A 332 -10.60 22.76 4.68
CA GLU A 332 -10.82 21.50 5.40
C GLU A 332 -10.09 21.44 6.77
N PHE A 333 -9.00 22.21 6.95
CA PHE A 333 -8.11 22.12 8.11
C PHE A 333 -7.77 23.49 8.74
N LEU A 334 -8.67 24.45 8.65
CA LEU A 334 -8.44 25.81 9.18
C LEU A 334 -8.07 25.79 10.68
N SER A 335 -8.69 24.90 11.46
CA SER A 335 -8.40 24.76 12.90
C SER A 335 -6.93 24.36 13.13
N LEU A 336 -6.41 23.36 12.40
CA LEU A 336 -5.02 22.94 12.50
C LEU A 336 -4.07 24.09 12.15
N LYS A 337 -4.32 24.78 11.05
CA LYS A 337 -3.50 25.93 10.62
C LYS A 337 -3.48 27.03 11.70
N ASN A 338 -4.64 27.38 12.25
CA ASN A 338 -4.75 28.40 13.28
C ASN A 338 -4.04 28.00 14.58
N ASN A 339 -4.12 26.70 14.97
CA ASN A 339 -3.39 26.19 16.12
C ASN A 339 -1.86 26.24 15.90
N CYS A 340 -1.37 25.93 14.70
CA CYS A 340 0.05 26.10 14.38
C CYS A 340 0.50 27.56 14.48
N ILE A 341 -0.33 28.51 14.01
CA ILE A 341 -0.05 29.94 14.12
C ILE A 341 -0.04 30.40 15.58
N ALA A 342 -0.96 29.91 16.40
CA ALA A 342 -1.01 30.18 17.83
C ALA A 342 0.23 29.62 18.54
N ALA A 343 0.55 28.35 18.32
CA ALA A 343 1.74 27.70 18.87
C ALA A 343 3.04 28.47 18.55
N ARG A 344 3.17 29.00 17.32
CA ARG A 344 4.31 29.84 16.95
C ARG A 344 4.41 31.13 17.77
N LYS A 345 3.27 31.70 18.21
CA LYS A 345 3.25 32.91 19.04
C LYS A 345 3.58 32.60 20.48
N ASP A 346 3.19 31.43 20.96
CA ASP A 346 3.32 31.01 22.35
C ASP A 346 4.74 30.51 22.68
N THR A 347 5.49 30.04 21.68
CA THR A 347 6.86 29.58 21.86
C THR A 347 7.87 30.69 21.70
N LYS A 348 9.02 30.59 22.38
CA LYS A 348 10.15 31.51 22.20
C LYS A 348 10.83 31.32 20.84
N ASN A 349 10.62 30.19 20.19
CA ASN A 349 11.14 29.88 18.87
C ASN A 349 10.24 30.49 17.79
N SER A 350 10.87 31.05 16.76
CA SER A 350 10.16 31.48 15.54
C SER A 350 9.88 30.28 14.65
N ILE A 351 8.90 29.44 15.03
CA ILE A 351 8.55 28.23 14.28
C ILE A 351 8.13 28.61 12.84
N LYS A 352 8.76 28.02 11.85
CA LYS A 352 8.40 28.21 10.45
C LYS A 352 7.25 27.27 10.09
N ILE A 353 6.13 27.81 9.61
CA ILE A 353 4.98 27.02 9.17
C ILE A 353 4.95 27.01 7.64
N LYS A 354 4.89 25.82 7.03
CA LYS A 354 4.85 25.62 5.57
C LYS A 354 3.70 24.69 5.21
N VAL A 355 2.98 25.04 4.14
CA VAL A 355 2.02 24.15 3.47
C VAL A 355 2.67 23.61 2.22
N ILE A 356 2.72 22.29 2.06
CA ILE A 356 3.45 21.65 0.97
C ILE A 356 2.55 20.55 0.39
N PRO A 357 2.26 20.53 -0.91
CA PRO A 357 1.61 19.40 -1.55
C PRO A 357 2.59 18.23 -1.70
N PHE A 358 2.07 17.00 -1.62
CA PHE A 358 2.83 15.81 -1.90
C PHE A 358 2.00 14.75 -2.61
N SER A 359 2.58 14.14 -3.63
CA SER A 359 2.14 12.91 -4.25
C SER A 359 3.34 12.01 -4.48
N ILE A 360 3.18 10.72 -4.26
CA ILE A 360 4.22 9.74 -4.63
C ILE A 360 4.27 9.50 -6.13
N GLY A 361 3.18 9.79 -6.84
CA GLY A 361 3.00 9.56 -8.26
C GLY A 361 1.86 8.61 -8.58
N ASN A 362 1.82 8.09 -9.81
CA ASN A 362 0.71 7.28 -10.29
C ASN A 362 0.79 5.85 -9.78
N LEU A 363 -0.32 5.39 -9.18
CA LEU A 363 -0.47 4.05 -8.59
C LEU A 363 -1.47 3.21 -9.38
N SER A 364 -1.26 1.89 -9.36
CA SER A 364 -2.25 0.89 -9.72
C SER A 364 -2.35 -0.17 -8.61
N TYR A 365 -3.47 -0.84 -8.54
CA TYR A 365 -3.72 -1.92 -7.56
C TYR A 365 -3.45 -1.51 -6.09
N GLY A 366 -3.54 -0.23 -5.78
CA GLY A 366 -3.31 0.33 -4.44
C GLY A 366 -1.85 0.38 -3.98
N SER A 367 -0.98 -0.52 -4.46
CA SER A 367 0.41 -0.63 -3.96
C SER A 367 1.47 -0.68 -5.06
N ILE A 368 1.10 -0.67 -6.33
CA ILE A 368 2.04 -0.75 -7.45
C ILE A 368 2.26 0.65 -8.02
N LEU A 369 3.51 1.10 -7.96
CA LEU A 369 3.95 2.42 -8.43
C LEU A 369 4.34 2.38 -9.92
N ASN A 370 3.51 2.95 -10.77
CA ASN A 370 3.78 3.04 -12.21
C ASN A 370 4.85 4.10 -12.51
N THR A 371 4.68 5.29 -11.94
CA THR A 371 5.60 6.42 -12.09
C THR A 371 5.79 7.14 -10.76
N LEU A 372 7.05 7.44 -10.41
CA LEU A 372 7.41 8.22 -9.22
C LEU A 372 7.42 9.70 -9.59
N ASP A 373 6.65 10.52 -8.88
CA ASP A 373 6.77 11.96 -8.94
C ASP A 373 7.90 12.43 -8.03
N ARG A 374 8.98 12.93 -8.65
CA ARG A 374 10.18 13.33 -7.92
C ARG A 374 10.15 14.78 -7.44
N ASP A 375 9.33 15.62 -8.03
CA ASP A 375 9.41 17.06 -7.80
C ASP A 375 8.78 17.44 -6.44
N PHE A 376 7.73 16.75 -6.03
CA PHE A 376 7.18 16.90 -4.68
C PHE A 376 8.20 16.48 -3.61
N ALA A 377 8.85 15.33 -3.80
CA ALA A 377 9.87 14.87 -2.87
C ALA A 377 11.07 15.82 -2.80
N LYS A 378 11.56 16.33 -3.93
CA LYS A 378 12.64 17.36 -3.97
C LYS A 378 12.24 18.62 -3.21
N THR A 379 10.99 19.06 -3.36
CA THR A 379 10.48 20.26 -2.68
C THR A 379 10.57 20.09 -1.16
N ILE A 380 10.14 18.96 -0.62
CA ILE A 380 10.23 18.68 0.81
C ILE A 380 11.69 18.55 1.27
N LEU A 381 12.53 17.81 0.53
CA LEU A 381 13.96 17.69 0.85
C LEU A 381 14.66 19.04 0.91
N ASN A 382 14.44 19.89 -0.09
CA ASN A 382 15.00 21.24 -0.12
C ASN A 382 14.49 22.09 1.06
N GLN A 383 13.26 21.87 1.52
CA GLN A 383 12.74 22.59 2.66
C GLN A 383 13.33 22.07 3.99
N ILE A 384 13.49 20.74 4.14
CA ILE A 384 14.17 20.15 5.31
C ILE A 384 15.61 20.65 5.39
N THR A 385 16.37 20.67 4.31
CA THR A 385 17.76 21.15 4.32
C THR A 385 17.85 22.64 4.68
N LYS A 386 16.88 23.48 4.26
CA LYS A 386 16.82 24.90 4.65
C LYS A 386 16.55 25.15 6.13
N ASP A 387 15.81 24.24 6.78
CA ASP A 387 15.33 24.38 8.15
C ASP A 387 16.10 23.48 9.13
N SER A 388 17.08 22.71 8.66
CA SER A 388 17.88 21.78 9.47
C SER A 388 19.22 22.38 9.91
N PHE A 389 19.80 21.77 10.93
CA PHE A 389 21.15 22.08 11.39
C PHE A 389 22.19 21.81 10.31
N VAL A 390 23.19 22.68 10.22
CA VAL A 390 24.26 22.59 9.23
C VAL A 390 25.59 22.37 9.95
N ILE A 391 26.33 21.33 9.56
CA ILE A 391 27.72 21.21 9.94
C ILE A 391 28.52 22.08 8.96
N SER A 392 28.97 23.25 9.42
CA SER A 392 29.87 24.08 8.65
C SER A 392 31.27 23.43 8.56
N GLY A 393 31.60 22.96 7.37
CA GLY A 393 32.94 22.68 6.85
C GLY A 393 33.99 22.09 7.79
N GLY A 394 34.08 20.77 7.84
CA GLY A 394 35.11 19.99 8.48
C GLY A 394 35.41 18.68 7.76
N ALA A 395 35.27 18.65 6.44
CA ALA A 395 35.50 17.43 5.65
C ALA A 395 36.95 16.89 5.69
N ASN A 396 37.89 17.58 6.35
CA ASN A 396 39.33 17.25 6.34
C ASN A 396 39.86 16.67 7.65
N LYS A 397 39.04 16.20 8.61
CA LYS A 397 39.53 15.66 9.88
C LYS A 397 39.09 14.22 10.21
N ILE A 398 38.42 13.50 9.32
CA ILE A 398 37.95 12.13 9.60
C ILE A 398 38.87 11.05 8.96
N PHE A 399 39.82 11.46 8.11
CA PHE A 399 40.80 10.54 7.51
C PHE A 399 42.22 11.06 7.75
N ASN A 400 42.68 11.04 9.00
CA ASN A 400 44.09 11.02 9.37
C ASN A 400 44.25 10.06 10.53
#